data_0ada0012b3f8d3e7b1e443196d05a93c
#
_entry.id   0ada0012b3f8d3e7b1e443196d05a93c
#
_cell.length_a   1.000
_cell.length_b   1.000
_cell.length_c   1.000
_cell.angle_alpha   90.00
_cell.angle_beta   90.00
_cell.angle_gamma   90.00
#
_symmetry.space_group_name_H-M   'P 1'
#
loop_
_entity.id
_entity.type
_entity.pdbx_description
1 polymer ?
#
loop_
_entity_poly.entity_id
_entity_poly.type
_entity_poly.pdbx_seq_one_letter_code
_entity_poly.pdbx_strand_id
1 'polypeptide(L)'
;MRLWLIALAVLLLAGCREPDRVDARDHNAFWLWAGVAPQPVLDQARIIYILDGEVRDGAVVRFTPLLARPPRVRGKQLWLVVRTDTLDWPAGAYEAVLRDLDAWHQPAGVQIDFDAKTRKLGRYAAFLRDLRKRLPTRYRLSVTGLLDWSANGDPQALRSLHGTVDEVVIQTYQGRDTIWGYERYFERMRGFPIPFRVGLVQGGRWVEPASLRTEPNFKGYVVFLVNQRR
;
A
#
# COMPACT_ATOMS: atom_id res chain seq x y z
N MET A 1 0.57 18.19 53.65
CA MET A 1 0.66 16.74 53.33
C MET A 1 -0.44 16.26 52.36
N ARG A 2 -1.00 17.10 51.50
CA ARG A 2 -2.06 16.74 50.51
C ARG A 2 -1.72 17.05 49.06
N LEU A 3 -0.60 17.67 48.75
CA LEU A 3 -0.20 18.04 47.36
C LEU A 3 0.67 16.98 46.64
N TRP A 4 1.19 15.99 47.37
CA TRP A 4 2.06 14.93 46.81
C TRP A 4 1.30 13.73 46.23
N LEU A 5 0.01 13.57 46.54
CA LEU A 5 -0.80 12.45 46.07
C LEU A 5 -1.40 12.69 44.68
N ILE A 6 -1.46 13.96 44.24
CA ILE A 6 -2.01 14.29 42.91
C ILE A 6 -0.96 14.10 41.78
N ALA A 7 0.33 14.24 42.11
CA ALA A 7 1.41 14.06 41.11
C ALA A 7 1.63 12.58 40.73
N LEU A 8 1.25 11.66 41.61
CA LEU A 8 1.45 10.20 41.35
C LEU A 8 0.34 9.59 40.48
N ALA A 9 -0.85 10.20 40.44
CA ALA A 9 -1.98 9.69 39.67
C ALA A 9 -1.89 10.02 38.16
N VAL A 10 -1.10 11.03 37.77
CA VAL A 10 -0.96 11.44 36.35
C VAL A 10 0.06 10.54 35.61
N LEU A 11 0.96 9.87 36.31
CA LEU A 11 1.98 8.98 35.73
C LEU A 11 1.48 7.58 35.36
N LEU A 12 0.27 7.20 35.79
CA LEU A 12 -0.28 5.86 35.54
C LEU A 12 -1.14 5.75 34.26
N LEU A 13 -1.30 6.83 33.50
CA LEU A 13 -2.03 6.85 32.22
C LEU A 13 -1.12 6.81 30.98
N ALA A 14 0.19 6.68 31.15
CA ALA A 14 1.06 6.26 30.05
C ALA A 14 0.78 4.78 29.79
N GLY A 15 -0.27 4.51 28.99
CA GLY A 15 -0.61 3.15 28.57
C GLY A 15 0.64 2.45 28.08
N CYS A 16 0.94 1.27 28.58
CA CYS A 16 2.05 0.43 28.15
C CYS A 16 1.95 0.23 26.65
N ARG A 17 2.72 1.00 25.88
CA ARG A 17 2.85 0.84 24.45
C ARG A 17 3.72 -0.39 24.23
N GLU A 18 3.19 -1.44 23.63
CA GLU A 18 4.02 -2.57 23.21
C GLU A 18 4.98 -2.06 22.13
N PRO A 19 6.31 -2.12 22.34
CA PRO A 19 7.27 -1.41 21.47
C PRO A 19 7.30 -1.89 20.02
N ASP A 20 6.78 -3.08 19.74
CA ASP A 20 6.74 -3.73 18.43
C ASP A 20 5.37 -3.66 17.74
N ARG A 21 4.38 -2.99 18.32
CA ARG A 21 3.07 -2.80 17.69
C ARG A 21 3.07 -1.62 16.72
N VAL A 22 2.54 -1.85 15.52
CA VAL A 22 2.35 -0.80 14.51
C VAL A 22 1.27 0.16 15.00
N ASP A 23 1.70 1.33 15.47
CA ASP A 23 0.80 2.43 15.80
C ASP A 23 0.67 3.36 14.59
N ALA A 24 -0.54 3.50 14.06
CA ALA A 24 -0.79 4.38 12.92
C ALA A 24 -0.36 5.83 13.17
N ARG A 25 -0.34 6.30 14.44
CA ARG A 25 0.08 7.65 14.83
C ARG A 25 1.56 7.95 14.57
N ASP A 26 2.39 6.92 14.39
CA ASP A 26 3.82 7.08 14.08
C ASP A 26 4.09 7.18 12.56
N HIS A 27 3.04 7.11 11.74
CA HIS A 27 3.13 7.04 10.30
C HIS A 27 2.34 8.16 9.62
N ASN A 28 2.63 8.41 8.34
CA ASN A 28 1.99 9.46 7.55
C ASN A 28 1.57 9.02 6.15
N ALA A 29 1.63 7.72 5.86
CA ALA A 29 1.09 7.13 4.65
C ALA A 29 0.19 5.95 5.00
N PHE A 30 -1.01 5.92 4.41
CA PHE A 30 -2.04 4.98 4.79
C PHE A 30 -2.74 4.36 3.59
N TRP A 31 -3.12 3.08 3.71
CA TRP A 31 -4.15 2.47 2.90
C TRP A 31 -5.50 2.57 3.59
N LEU A 32 -6.48 3.09 2.86
CA LEU A 32 -7.87 3.13 3.27
C LEU A 32 -8.71 2.25 2.34
N TRP A 33 -9.16 1.15 2.88
CA TRP A 33 -9.92 0.14 2.15
C TRP A 33 -11.43 0.38 2.27
N ALA A 34 -12.21 -0.10 1.30
CA ALA A 34 -13.66 -0.06 1.38
C ALA A 34 -14.17 -0.75 2.66
N GLY A 35 -15.13 -0.11 3.35
CA GLY A 35 -15.66 -0.61 4.61
C GLY A 35 -14.82 -0.29 5.87
N VAL A 36 -13.65 0.32 5.71
CA VAL A 36 -12.89 0.85 6.85
C VAL A 36 -13.34 2.28 7.12
N ALA A 37 -13.80 2.53 8.34
CA ALA A 37 -14.19 3.87 8.76
C ALA A 37 -12.97 4.80 8.78
N PRO A 38 -13.10 6.06 8.28
CA PRO A 38 -12.06 7.04 8.43
C PRO A 38 -11.65 7.22 9.89
N GLN A 39 -10.34 7.28 10.15
CA GLN A 39 -9.78 7.44 11.49
C GLN A 39 -9.12 8.81 11.63
N PRO A 40 -9.07 9.41 12.84
CA PRO A 40 -8.43 10.71 13.08
C PRO A 40 -6.96 10.76 12.62
N VAL A 41 -6.26 9.64 12.58
CA VAL A 41 -4.88 9.54 12.09
C VAL A 41 -4.74 9.99 10.63
N LEU A 42 -5.81 10.00 9.85
CA LEU A 42 -5.79 10.51 8.48
C LEU A 42 -5.53 12.03 8.42
N ASP A 43 -5.74 12.79 9.50
CA ASP A 43 -5.47 14.23 9.53
C ASP A 43 -3.97 14.52 9.36
N GLN A 44 -3.10 13.65 9.89
CA GLN A 44 -1.64 13.75 9.74
C GLN A 44 -1.09 13.11 8.47
N ALA A 45 -1.94 12.46 7.66
CA ALA A 45 -1.50 11.80 6.44
C ALA A 45 -0.86 12.77 5.45
N ARG A 46 0.24 12.35 4.86
CA ARG A 46 0.84 12.97 3.66
C ARG A 46 0.43 12.22 2.39
N ILE A 47 0.26 10.91 2.51
CA ILE A 47 -0.07 10.02 1.39
C ILE A 47 -1.25 9.13 1.81
N ILE A 48 -2.25 9.00 0.94
CA ILE A 48 -3.36 8.09 1.16
C ILE A 48 -3.61 7.29 -0.12
N TYR A 49 -3.60 5.98 0.02
CA TYR A 49 -3.98 5.02 -1.01
C TYR A 49 -5.42 4.60 -0.71
N ILE A 50 -6.34 4.90 -1.63
CA ILE A 50 -7.77 4.68 -1.41
C ILE A 50 -8.27 3.67 -2.44
N LEU A 51 -8.88 2.58 -1.97
CA LEU A 51 -9.51 1.58 -2.84
C LEU A 51 -10.72 2.22 -3.55
N ASP A 52 -10.57 2.46 -4.85
CA ASP A 52 -11.59 3.06 -5.70
C ASP A 52 -12.52 2.02 -6.30
N GLY A 53 -11.97 0.90 -6.73
CA GLY A 53 -12.76 -0.16 -7.36
C GLY A 53 -11.99 -1.44 -7.59
N GLU A 54 -12.68 -2.38 -8.22
CA GLU A 54 -12.17 -3.73 -8.49
C GLU A 54 -12.39 -4.14 -9.95
N VAL A 55 -11.43 -4.89 -10.49
CA VAL A 55 -11.60 -5.63 -11.75
C VAL A 55 -11.47 -7.12 -11.43
N ARG A 56 -12.59 -7.83 -11.54
CA ARG A 56 -12.65 -9.25 -11.18
C ARG A 56 -12.78 -10.14 -12.41
N ASP A 57 -12.15 -11.31 -12.32
CA ASP A 57 -12.37 -12.41 -13.25
C ASP A 57 -13.81 -12.93 -13.13
N GLY A 58 -14.41 -13.38 -14.24
CA GLY A 58 -15.77 -13.88 -14.26
C GLY A 58 -16.39 -13.87 -15.65
N ALA A 59 -17.69 -14.11 -15.75
CA ALA A 59 -18.42 -14.11 -17.02
C ALA A 59 -18.32 -12.78 -17.77
N VAL A 60 -18.19 -11.66 -17.04
CA VAL A 60 -17.94 -10.32 -17.60
C VAL A 60 -16.84 -9.65 -16.78
N VAL A 61 -15.68 -9.46 -17.39
CA VAL A 61 -14.59 -8.68 -16.81
C VAL A 61 -14.89 -7.20 -16.99
N ARG A 62 -15.02 -6.48 -15.89
CA ARG A 62 -15.27 -5.03 -15.90
C ARG A 62 -14.73 -4.38 -14.63
N PHE A 63 -14.46 -3.09 -14.70
CA PHE A 63 -14.21 -2.29 -13.50
C PHE A 63 -15.54 -2.04 -12.77
N THR A 64 -15.54 -2.30 -11.46
CA THR A 64 -16.68 -2.05 -10.56
C THR A 64 -16.24 -1.03 -9.51
N PRO A 65 -16.73 0.22 -9.54
CA PRO A 65 -16.38 1.22 -8.56
C PRO A 65 -16.94 0.84 -7.18
N LEU A 66 -16.17 1.10 -6.14
CA LEU A 66 -16.54 0.91 -4.72
C LEU A 66 -16.77 2.25 -4.02
N LEU A 67 -16.32 3.35 -4.62
CA LEU A 67 -16.60 4.70 -4.14
C LEU A 67 -17.76 5.30 -4.91
N ALA A 68 -18.73 5.87 -4.17
CA ALA A 68 -19.85 6.58 -4.79
C ALA A 68 -19.45 7.94 -5.40
N ARG A 69 -18.34 8.52 -4.95
CA ARG A 69 -17.80 9.82 -5.38
C ARG A 69 -16.29 9.88 -5.17
N PRO A 70 -15.57 10.66 -6.00
CA PRO A 70 -14.17 10.96 -5.77
C PRO A 70 -13.93 11.56 -4.38
N PRO A 71 -12.83 11.20 -3.68
CA PRO A 71 -12.52 11.75 -2.38
C PRO A 71 -12.17 13.23 -2.46
N ARG A 72 -12.68 14.02 -1.52
CA ARG A 72 -12.41 15.46 -1.42
C ARG A 72 -11.42 15.76 -0.30
N VAL A 73 -10.17 15.37 -0.50
CA VAL A 73 -9.08 15.57 0.46
C VAL A 73 -8.05 16.52 -0.15
N ARG A 74 -7.77 17.64 0.51
CA ARG A 74 -6.80 18.63 0.04
C ARG A 74 -5.47 18.52 0.76
N GLY A 75 -4.39 18.92 0.10
CA GLY A 75 -3.06 18.99 0.70
C GLY A 75 -2.39 17.64 0.96
N LYS A 76 -2.96 16.56 0.42
CA LYS A 76 -2.44 15.19 0.57
C LYS A 76 -2.22 14.58 -0.81
N GLN A 77 -1.21 13.73 -0.91
CA GLN A 77 -0.96 12.94 -2.10
C GLN A 77 -1.91 11.74 -2.11
N LEU A 78 -2.85 11.73 -3.04
CA LEU A 78 -3.84 10.66 -3.16
C LEU A 78 -3.42 9.67 -4.26
N TRP A 79 -3.58 8.38 -4.00
CA TRP A 79 -3.43 7.30 -4.95
C TRP A 79 -4.78 6.58 -5.11
N LEU A 80 -5.24 6.46 -6.34
CA LEU A 80 -6.38 5.62 -6.68
C LEU A 80 -5.93 4.18 -6.72
N VAL A 81 -6.52 3.30 -5.89
CA VAL A 81 -6.18 1.88 -5.86
C VAL A 81 -7.23 1.07 -6.59
N VAL A 82 -6.78 0.23 -7.52
CA VAL A 82 -7.62 -0.76 -8.20
C VAL A 82 -7.17 -2.15 -7.78
N ARG A 83 -8.06 -2.88 -7.11
CA ARG A 83 -7.84 -4.30 -6.85
C ARG A 83 -8.21 -5.12 -8.07
N THR A 84 -7.39 -6.11 -8.41
CA THR A 84 -7.71 -7.03 -9.49
C THR A 84 -7.26 -8.45 -9.18
N ASP A 85 -8.00 -9.44 -9.64
CA ASP A 85 -7.65 -10.86 -9.62
C ASP A 85 -7.36 -11.42 -11.02
N THR A 86 -7.56 -10.59 -12.06
CA THR A 86 -7.25 -10.91 -13.45
C THR A 86 -6.37 -9.85 -14.10
N LEU A 87 -5.55 -10.26 -15.05
CA LEU A 87 -4.71 -9.38 -15.88
C LEU A 87 -5.29 -9.16 -17.29
N ASP A 88 -6.41 -9.81 -17.59
CA ASP A 88 -7.08 -9.73 -18.90
C ASP A 88 -8.15 -8.64 -18.88
N TRP A 89 -7.71 -7.40 -18.79
CA TRP A 89 -8.62 -6.25 -18.76
C TRP A 89 -9.11 -5.93 -20.17
N PRO A 90 -10.44 -5.87 -20.41
CA PRO A 90 -10.98 -5.33 -21.64
C PRO A 90 -10.77 -3.81 -21.73
N ALA A 91 -10.84 -3.24 -22.92
CA ALA A 91 -10.66 -1.80 -23.16
C ALA A 91 -11.51 -0.93 -22.20
N GLY A 92 -12.78 -1.30 -22.00
CA GLY A 92 -13.70 -0.57 -21.13
C GLY A 92 -13.28 -0.56 -19.66
N ALA A 93 -12.51 -1.56 -19.16
CA ALA A 93 -11.98 -1.54 -17.79
C ALA A 93 -10.86 -0.48 -17.65
N TYR A 94 -9.94 -0.41 -18.63
CA TYR A 94 -8.92 0.65 -18.67
C TYR A 94 -9.54 2.03 -18.74
N GLU A 95 -10.51 2.23 -19.64
CA GLU A 95 -11.21 3.50 -19.82
C GLU A 95 -11.94 3.93 -18.55
N ALA A 96 -12.56 3.00 -17.83
CA ALA A 96 -13.25 3.30 -16.58
C ALA A 96 -12.26 3.78 -15.51
N VAL A 97 -11.16 3.08 -15.31
CA VAL A 97 -10.11 3.47 -14.35
C VAL A 97 -9.51 4.84 -14.72
N LEU A 98 -9.26 5.11 -15.99
CA LEU A 98 -8.72 6.39 -16.43
C LEU A 98 -9.71 7.54 -16.22
N ARG A 99 -11.00 7.33 -16.48
CA ARG A 99 -12.04 8.32 -16.19
C ARG A 99 -12.14 8.66 -14.71
N ASP A 100 -12.11 7.63 -13.85
CA ASP A 100 -12.16 7.83 -12.40
C ASP A 100 -10.91 8.56 -11.91
N LEU A 101 -9.74 8.20 -12.43
CA LEU A 101 -8.48 8.88 -12.10
C LEU A 101 -8.52 10.38 -12.50
N ASP A 102 -9.08 10.70 -13.67
CA ASP A 102 -9.24 12.09 -14.13
C ASP A 102 -10.32 12.85 -13.33
N ALA A 103 -11.30 12.15 -12.77
CA ALA A 103 -12.34 12.75 -11.91
C ALA A 103 -11.84 13.11 -10.51
N TRP A 104 -10.74 12.51 -10.05
CA TRP A 104 -10.15 12.85 -8.77
C TRP A 104 -9.41 14.19 -8.82
N HIS A 105 -9.41 14.91 -7.69
CA HIS A 105 -8.67 16.17 -7.61
C HIS A 105 -7.18 15.92 -7.43
N GLN A 106 -6.40 16.12 -8.51
CA GLN A 106 -4.94 16.01 -8.53
C GLN A 106 -4.39 14.70 -7.90
N PRO A 107 -4.83 13.51 -8.35
CA PRO A 107 -4.28 12.27 -7.82
C PRO A 107 -2.82 12.12 -8.25
N ALA A 108 -2.01 11.49 -7.41
CA ALA A 108 -0.62 11.17 -7.71
C ALA A 108 -0.50 10.15 -8.84
N GLY A 109 -1.46 9.25 -8.91
CA GLY A 109 -1.50 8.16 -9.88
C GLY A 109 -2.41 7.03 -9.44
N VAL A 110 -2.22 5.89 -10.08
CA VAL A 110 -2.94 4.65 -9.82
C VAL A 110 -2.02 3.61 -9.18
N GLN A 111 -2.55 2.87 -8.21
CA GLN A 111 -1.91 1.67 -7.66
C GLN A 111 -2.72 0.44 -8.06
N ILE A 112 -2.04 -0.57 -8.61
CA ILE A 112 -2.65 -1.86 -8.91
C ILE A 112 -2.37 -2.82 -7.76
N ASP A 113 -3.45 -3.29 -7.13
CA ASP A 113 -3.40 -4.32 -6.10
C ASP A 113 -3.73 -5.68 -6.72
N PHE A 114 -2.68 -6.44 -7.01
CA PHE A 114 -2.74 -7.77 -7.59
C PHE A 114 -1.80 -8.71 -6.87
N ASP A 115 -2.34 -9.80 -6.33
CA ASP A 115 -1.56 -10.85 -5.66
C ASP A 115 -0.74 -11.67 -6.68
N ALA A 116 0.21 -11.00 -7.33
CA ALA A 116 1.11 -11.63 -8.30
C ALA A 116 2.08 -12.57 -7.58
N LYS A 117 1.75 -13.86 -7.55
CA LYS A 117 2.71 -14.88 -7.15
C LYS A 117 3.91 -14.86 -8.12
N THR A 118 5.09 -15.22 -7.64
CA THR A 118 6.36 -15.20 -8.40
C THR A 118 6.28 -15.79 -9.80
N ARG A 119 5.56 -16.89 -9.99
CA ARG A 119 5.36 -17.54 -11.31
C ARG A 119 4.56 -16.69 -12.31
N LYS A 120 3.80 -15.70 -11.87
CA LYS A 120 3.00 -14.83 -12.72
C LYS A 120 3.64 -13.45 -12.96
N LEU A 121 4.83 -13.21 -12.41
CA LEU A 121 5.46 -11.89 -12.41
C LEU A 121 5.74 -11.39 -13.84
N GLY A 122 6.19 -12.23 -14.75
CA GLY A 122 6.41 -11.88 -16.17
C GLY A 122 5.13 -11.42 -16.88
N ARG A 123 4.00 -12.13 -16.65
CA ARG A 123 2.70 -11.75 -17.20
C ARG A 123 2.19 -10.45 -16.58
N TYR A 124 2.40 -10.28 -15.27
CA TYR A 124 2.08 -9.04 -14.58
C TYR A 124 2.90 -7.86 -15.10
N ALA A 125 4.20 -8.05 -15.32
CA ALA A 125 5.03 -7.01 -15.93
C ALA A 125 4.57 -6.62 -17.34
N ALA A 126 4.09 -7.57 -18.15
CA ALA A 126 3.51 -7.28 -19.47
C ALA A 126 2.23 -6.43 -19.36
N PHE A 127 1.33 -6.80 -18.45
CA PHE A 127 0.12 -6.04 -18.15
C PHE A 127 0.45 -4.60 -17.69
N LEU A 128 1.41 -4.44 -16.78
CA LEU A 128 1.80 -3.12 -16.28
C LEU A 128 2.42 -2.24 -17.36
N ARG A 129 3.19 -2.81 -18.28
CA ARG A 129 3.70 -2.08 -19.46
C ARG A 129 2.58 -1.60 -20.38
N ASP A 130 1.53 -2.41 -20.59
CA ASP A 130 0.37 -2.00 -21.37
C ASP A 130 -0.41 -0.88 -20.65
N LEU A 131 -0.67 -1.03 -19.36
CA LEU A 131 -1.30 0.02 -18.55
C LEU A 131 -0.47 1.32 -18.58
N ARG A 132 0.87 1.24 -18.42
CA ARG A 132 1.75 2.42 -18.48
C ARG A 132 1.65 3.18 -19.79
N LYS A 133 1.51 2.49 -20.92
CA LYS A 133 1.34 3.13 -22.24
C LYS A 133 0.00 3.89 -22.36
N ARG A 134 -1.03 3.44 -21.66
CA ARG A 134 -2.37 4.07 -21.64
C ARG A 134 -2.48 5.21 -20.63
N LEU A 135 -1.68 5.13 -19.57
CA LEU A 135 -1.73 6.08 -18.47
C LEU A 135 -1.03 7.39 -18.88
N PRO A 136 -1.71 8.56 -18.83
CA PRO A 136 -1.08 9.84 -19.07
C PRO A 136 0.19 10.05 -18.24
N THR A 137 1.21 10.66 -18.81
CA THR A 137 2.55 10.81 -18.19
C THR A 137 2.55 11.59 -16.88
N ARG A 138 1.54 12.43 -16.64
CA ARG A 138 1.35 13.15 -15.38
C ARG A 138 1.04 12.23 -14.19
N TYR A 139 0.53 11.03 -14.46
CA TYR A 139 0.18 10.07 -13.41
C TYR A 139 1.27 9.03 -13.20
N ARG A 140 1.56 8.73 -11.96
CA ARG A 140 2.47 7.67 -11.56
C ARG A 140 1.75 6.33 -11.47
N LEU A 141 2.51 5.25 -11.60
CA LEU A 141 2.04 3.87 -11.46
C LEU A 141 2.71 3.21 -10.26
N SER A 142 1.92 2.83 -9.28
CA SER A 142 2.34 2.04 -8.12
C SER A 142 1.76 0.64 -8.19
N VAL A 143 2.36 -0.31 -7.52
CA VAL A 143 1.86 -1.67 -7.39
C VAL A 143 2.03 -2.19 -5.98
N THR A 144 1.15 -3.11 -5.54
CA THR A 144 1.43 -3.95 -4.39
C THR A 144 2.37 -5.08 -4.81
N GLY A 145 3.32 -5.41 -3.95
CA GLY A 145 4.24 -6.53 -4.11
C GLY A 145 4.16 -7.46 -2.92
N LEU A 146 4.33 -8.75 -3.16
CA LEU A 146 4.42 -9.75 -2.11
C LEU A 146 5.87 -9.87 -1.61
N LEU A 147 6.04 -10.24 -0.35
CA LEU A 147 7.37 -10.46 0.26
C LEU A 147 8.24 -11.43 -0.56
N ASP A 148 7.63 -12.44 -1.18
CA ASP A 148 8.36 -13.45 -1.93
C ASP A 148 8.98 -12.93 -3.24
N TRP A 149 8.62 -11.73 -3.72
CA TRP A 149 9.27 -11.09 -4.87
C TRP A 149 10.77 -10.87 -4.61
N SER A 150 11.12 -10.52 -3.37
CA SER A 150 12.50 -10.29 -2.97
C SER A 150 13.35 -11.56 -2.90
N ALA A 151 12.71 -12.70 -2.57
CA ALA A 151 13.41 -13.94 -2.32
C ALA A 151 13.38 -14.92 -3.50
N ASN A 152 12.30 -14.92 -4.26
CA ASN A 152 11.99 -15.93 -5.27
C ASN A 152 11.49 -15.31 -6.58
N GLY A 153 11.44 -13.96 -6.68
CA GLY A 153 11.03 -13.26 -7.90
C GLY A 153 12.03 -13.53 -9.02
N ASP A 154 11.50 -13.71 -10.24
CA ASP A 154 12.35 -13.75 -11.42
C ASP A 154 13.10 -12.40 -11.55
N PRO A 155 14.45 -12.40 -11.46
CA PRO A 155 15.22 -11.15 -11.53
C PRO A 155 15.03 -10.39 -12.86
N GLN A 156 14.74 -11.10 -13.95
CA GLN A 156 14.48 -10.48 -15.24
C GLN A 156 13.11 -9.78 -15.25
N ALA A 157 12.09 -10.42 -14.68
CA ALA A 157 10.76 -9.81 -14.55
C ALA A 157 10.81 -8.60 -13.61
N LEU A 158 11.52 -8.66 -12.48
CA LEU A 158 11.72 -7.51 -11.59
C LEU A 158 12.46 -6.36 -12.29
N ARG A 159 13.53 -6.66 -13.03
CA ARG A 159 14.22 -5.64 -13.84
C ARG A 159 13.30 -5.03 -14.91
N SER A 160 12.39 -5.80 -15.47
CA SER A 160 11.44 -5.31 -16.47
C SER A 160 10.37 -4.37 -15.90
N LEU A 161 10.16 -4.37 -14.59
CA LEU A 161 9.30 -3.41 -13.90
C LEU A 161 10.00 -2.06 -13.68
N HIS A 162 11.33 -2.05 -13.63
CA HIS A 162 12.09 -0.80 -13.53
C HIS A 162 11.80 0.10 -14.76
N GLY A 163 11.46 1.36 -14.50
CA GLY A 163 11.04 2.32 -15.53
C GLY A 163 9.59 2.13 -16.04
N THR A 164 8.92 1.02 -15.65
CA THR A 164 7.48 0.82 -15.92
C THR A 164 6.64 1.28 -14.74
N VAL A 165 7.03 0.93 -13.52
CA VAL A 165 6.39 1.35 -12.29
C VAL A 165 7.25 2.34 -11.53
N ASP A 166 6.63 3.30 -10.87
CA ASP A 166 7.30 4.35 -10.11
C ASP A 166 7.54 3.94 -8.66
N GLU A 167 6.75 2.99 -8.14
CA GLU A 167 6.81 2.54 -6.75
C GLU A 167 6.21 1.15 -6.58
N VAL A 168 6.81 0.36 -5.70
CA VAL A 168 6.24 -0.90 -5.19
C VAL A 168 5.95 -0.75 -3.70
N VAL A 169 4.79 -1.17 -3.22
CA VAL A 169 4.52 -1.29 -1.78
C VAL A 169 4.51 -2.77 -1.40
N ILE A 170 5.57 -3.19 -0.70
CA ILE A 170 5.77 -4.58 -0.29
C ILE A 170 4.91 -4.90 0.93
N GLN A 171 3.96 -5.79 0.75
CA GLN A 171 3.00 -6.18 1.77
C GLN A 171 3.62 -7.18 2.75
N THR A 172 3.65 -6.85 4.05
CA THR A 172 4.27 -7.68 5.10
C THR A 172 3.23 -8.36 6.00
N TYR A 173 1.98 -8.36 5.61
CA TYR A 173 0.87 -8.87 6.42
C TYR A 173 -0.11 -9.68 5.57
N GLN A 174 -0.87 -10.51 6.26
CA GLN A 174 -2.03 -11.21 5.71
C GLN A 174 -3.21 -11.00 6.67
N GLY A 175 -4.30 -10.42 6.17
CA GLY A 175 -5.41 -10.02 6.99
C GLY A 175 -5.01 -8.97 8.03
N ARG A 176 -5.03 -9.35 9.32
CA ARG A 176 -4.65 -8.46 10.43
C ARG A 176 -3.32 -8.83 11.07
N ASP A 177 -2.64 -9.83 10.57
CA ASP A 177 -1.44 -10.37 11.16
C ASP A 177 -0.22 -10.11 10.29
N THR A 178 0.88 -9.68 10.91
CA THR A 178 2.17 -9.59 10.25
C THR A 178 2.66 -10.99 9.90
N ILE A 179 3.17 -11.17 8.69
CA ILE A 179 3.75 -12.43 8.23
C ILE A 179 4.98 -12.75 9.07
N TRP A 180 5.00 -13.94 9.69
CA TRP A 180 6.12 -14.37 10.51
C TRP A 180 7.39 -14.57 9.68
N GLY A 181 8.53 -14.12 10.23
CA GLY A 181 9.84 -14.29 9.58
C GLY A 181 10.06 -13.38 8.37
N TYR A 182 9.33 -12.27 8.28
CA TYR A 182 9.46 -11.28 7.20
C TYR A 182 10.90 -10.73 7.07
N GLU A 183 11.67 -10.73 8.15
CA GLU A 183 13.03 -10.17 8.21
C GLU A 183 13.94 -10.83 7.16
N ARG A 184 13.82 -12.15 6.98
CA ARG A 184 14.60 -12.93 6.02
C ARG A 184 14.37 -12.51 4.57
N TYR A 185 13.18 -11.99 4.27
CA TYR A 185 12.88 -11.50 2.93
C TYR A 185 13.60 -10.17 2.68
N PHE A 186 13.68 -9.29 3.68
CA PHE A 186 14.40 -8.02 3.55
C PHE A 186 15.91 -8.18 3.49
N GLU A 187 16.48 -9.21 4.10
CA GLU A 187 17.90 -9.55 3.91
C GLU A 187 18.24 -9.86 2.45
N ARG A 188 17.29 -10.45 1.71
CA ARG A 188 17.42 -10.79 0.29
C ARG A 188 17.02 -9.66 -0.66
N MET A 189 16.42 -8.60 -0.13
CA MET A 189 15.97 -7.42 -0.91
C MET A 189 17.07 -6.40 -1.18
N ARG A 190 18.29 -6.66 -0.77
CA ARG A 190 19.40 -5.71 -0.98
C ARG A 190 19.55 -5.35 -2.45
N GLY A 191 19.58 -4.04 -2.72
CA GLY A 191 19.67 -3.52 -4.08
C GLY A 191 18.39 -3.70 -4.91
N PHE A 192 17.24 -3.76 -4.26
CA PHE A 192 15.96 -3.82 -4.99
C PHE A 192 15.86 -2.64 -5.97
N PRO A 193 15.62 -2.90 -7.29
CA PRO A 193 15.88 -1.92 -8.34
C PRO A 193 14.82 -0.82 -8.46
N ILE A 194 13.71 -0.90 -7.72
CA ILE A 194 12.56 0.00 -7.84
C ILE A 194 12.36 0.71 -6.51
N PRO A 195 12.01 2.02 -6.50
CA PRO A 195 11.58 2.69 -5.28
C PRO A 195 10.46 1.89 -4.59
N PHE A 196 10.60 1.61 -3.30
CA PHE A 196 9.62 0.82 -2.59
C PHE A 196 9.29 1.36 -1.20
N ARG A 197 8.09 1.03 -0.76
CA ARG A 197 7.64 1.19 0.62
C ARG A 197 7.32 -0.16 1.23
N VAL A 198 7.28 -0.21 2.54
CA VAL A 198 6.86 -1.39 3.28
C VAL A 198 5.45 -1.17 3.78
N GLY A 199 4.55 -2.07 3.39
CA GLY A 199 3.15 -2.09 3.82
C GLY A 199 3.02 -2.83 5.14
N LEU A 200 2.58 -2.13 6.18
CA LEU A 200 2.31 -2.64 7.52
C LEU A 200 0.81 -2.72 7.78
N VAL A 201 0.38 -3.55 8.70
CA VAL A 201 -1.01 -3.55 9.18
C VAL A 201 -1.12 -2.89 10.54
N GLN A 202 -2.10 -2.02 10.72
CA GLN A 202 -2.37 -1.36 12.01
C GLN A 202 -2.56 -2.38 13.13
N GLY A 203 -1.80 -2.24 14.21
CA GLY A 203 -1.80 -3.16 15.34
C GLY A 203 -1.04 -4.48 15.10
N GLY A 204 -0.48 -4.70 13.91
CA GLY A 204 0.43 -5.81 13.64
C GLY A 204 1.75 -5.65 14.40
N ARG A 205 2.59 -6.70 14.39
CA ARG A 205 3.94 -6.64 14.97
C ARG A 205 4.95 -6.24 13.91
N TRP A 206 5.82 -5.29 14.24
CA TRP A 206 6.86 -4.86 13.33
C TRP A 206 8.11 -4.42 14.07
N VAL A 207 9.22 -5.04 13.74
CA VAL A 207 10.56 -4.57 14.11
C VAL A 207 11.31 -4.28 12.82
N GLU A 208 11.80 -3.04 12.66
CA GLU A 208 12.47 -2.64 11.43
C GLU A 208 13.75 -3.45 11.20
N PRO A 209 13.85 -4.24 10.10
CA PRO A 209 15.08 -4.92 9.74
C PRO A 209 16.22 -3.93 9.49
N ALA A 210 17.40 -4.20 10.05
CA ALA A 210 18.56 -3.30 9.92
C ALA A 210 18.95 -3.06 8.43
N SER A 211 18.69 -4.03 7.55
CA SER A 211 18.95 -3.92 6.12
C SER A 211 18.15 -2.80 5.44
N LEU A 212 16.95 -2.47 5.93
CA LEU A 212 16.14 -1.40 5.33
C LEU A 212 16.77 0.00 5.47
N ARG A 213 17.52 0.24 6.55
CA ARG A 213 18.15 1.54 6.82
C ARG A 213 19.19 1.95 5.78
N THR A 214 19.75 0.97 5.09
CA THR A 214 20.81 1.17 4.09
C THR A 214 20.31 1.04 2.65
N GLU A 215 19.02 0.73 2.45
CA GLU A 215 18.45 0.56 1.12
C GLU A 215 18.11 1.92 0.48
N PRO A 216 18.77 2.32 -0.61
CA PRO A 216 18.60 3.65 -1.22
C PRO A 216 17.19 3.84 -1.80
N ASN A 217 16.57 2.77 -2.22
CA ASN A 217 15.23 2.76 -2.80
C ASN A 217 14.10 2.63 -1.76
N PHE A 218 14.41 2.46 -0.48
CA PHE A 218 13.40 2.46 0.58
C PHE A 218 12.84 3.86 0.83
N LYS A 219 11.51 4.01 0.73
CA LYS A 219 10.78 5.29 0.83
C LYS A 219 9.86 5.36 2.06
N GLY A 220 10.07 4.50 3.04
CA GLY A 220 9.30 4.45 4.28
C GLY A 220 8.11 3.48 4.24
N TYR A 221 7.14 3.73 5.07
CA TYR A 221 6.05 2.80 5.36
C TYR A 221 4.71 3.27 4.79
N VAL A 222 3.79 2.31 4.59
CA VAL A 222 2.36 2.54 4.38
C VAL A 222 1.60 1.66 5.36
N VAL A 223 0.71 2.23 6.17
CA VAL A 223 -0.06 1.46 7.14
C VAL A 223 -1.46 1.17 6.60
N PHE A 224 -1.79 -0.10 6.51
CA PHE A 224 -3.14 -0.56 6.22
C PHE A 224 -4.01 -0.35 7.46
N LEU A 225 -4.97 0.58 7.36
CA LEU A 225 -5.91 0.87 8.44
C LEU A 225 -6.97 -0.22 8.54
N VAL A 226 -7.33 -0.59 9.75
CA VAL A 226 -8.35 -1.60 10.03
C VAL A 226 -9.37 -1.06 11.03
N ASN A 227 -10.63 -1.48 10.91
CA ASN A 227 -11.62 -1.14 11.92
C ASN A 227 -11.19 -1.69 13.28
N GLN A 228 -11.32 -0.90 14.33
CA GLN A 228 -11.07 -1.37 15.69
C GLN A 228 -12.06 -2.51 16.01
N ARG A 229 -11.58 -3.54 16.72
CA ARG A 229 -12.48 -4.57 17.25
C ARG A 229 -13.35 -3.88 18.30
N ARG A 230 -14.67 -4.01 18.12
CA ARG A 230 -15.63 -3.63 19.15
C ARG A 230 -15.52 -4.56 20.34
#